data_5f84a39e9f6447929e62e61176b14c46
#
_entry.id   5f84a39e9f6447929e62e61176b14c46
#
_cell.length_a   1.000
_cell.length_b   1.000
_cell.length_c   1.000
_cell.angle_alpha   90.00
_cell.angle_beta   90.00
_cell.angle_gamma   90.00
#
_symmetry.space_group_name_H-M   'P 1'
#
loop_
_entity.id
_entity.type
_entity.pdbx_description
1 polymer ?
#
loop_
_entity_poly.entity_id
_entity_poly.type
_entity_poly.pdbx_seq_one_letter_code
_entity_poly.pdbx_strand_id
1 'polypeptide(L)'
;MGDPKAFLNIPRQEAGYRPIHERITDFSQVEQTLNSHDRKLQASRCMDCGVPFCHWACPLGNKDPEFQDTLYRGKWHEAYQILNSTNDFPEFTGRICPAPVSYTHLRAHETRSNL
;
A
#
# COMPACT_ATOMS: atom_id res chain seq x y z
N MET A 1 12.71 -7.49 -4.94
CA MET A 1 11.85 -7.03 -6.05
C MET A 1 10.71 -8.01 -6.27
N GLY A 2 9.47 -7.51 -6.39
CA GLY A 2 8.32 -8.34 -6.73
C GLY A 2 8.40 -8.83 -8.18
N ASP A 3 7.25 -9.17 -8.75
CA ASP A 3 7.18 -9.54 -10.16
C ASP A 3 7.33 -8.29 -11.03
N PRO A 4 8.35 -8.20 -11.91
CA PRO A 4 8.58 -7.02 -12.74
C PRO A 4 7.43 -6.65 -13.68
N LYS A 5 6.56 -7.61 -13.99
CA LYS A 5 5.41 -7.41 -14.88
C LYS A 5 4.07 -7.35 -14.14
N ALA A 6 4.08 -7.45 -12.83
CA ALA A 6 2.83 -7.49 -12.06
C ALA A 6 1.97 -6.25 -12.26
N PHE A 7 2.58 -5.08 -12.39
CA PHE A 7 1.85 -3.84 -12.62
C PHE A 7 1.07 -3.82 -13.94
N LEU A 8 1.44 -4.68 -14.91
CA LEU A 8 0.73 -4.82 -16.17
C LEU A 8 -0.42 -5.83 -16.07
N ASN A 9 -0.24 -6.87 -15.28
CA ASN A 9 -1.13 -8.03 -15.23
C ASN A 9 -2.11 -7.99 -14.07
N ILE A 10 -1.75 -7.33 -12.97
CA ILE A 10 -2.55 -7.28 -11.75
C ILE A 10 -3.13 -5.87 -11.61
N PRO A 11 -4.47 -5.71 -11.66
CA PRO A 11 -5.08 -4.41 -11.47
C PRO A 11 -4.95 -3.93 -10.03
N ARG A 12 -5.03 -2.62 -9.83
CA ARG A 12 -5.08 -2.03 -8.50
C ARG A 12 -6.38 -2.46 -7.81
N GLN A 13 -6.27 -2.91 -6.57
CA GLN A 13 -7.39 -3.33 -5.75
C GLN A 13 -7.31 -2.62 -4.40
N GLU A 14 -8.39 -1.98 -4.00
CA GLU A 14 -8.52 -1.35 -2.69
C GLU A 14 -9.41 -2.21 -1.80
N ALA A 15 -9.16 -2.18 -0.50
CA ALA A 15 -9.96 -2.92 0.45
C ALA A 15 -11.38 -2.37 0.58
N GLY A 16 -11.53 -1.05 0.38
CA GLY A 16 -12.82 -0.39 0.47
C GLY A 16 -13.30 -0.18 1.90
N TYR A 17 -14.59 0.10 2.02
CA TYR A 17 -15.24 0.40 3.29
C TYR A 17 -16.38 -0.58 3.54
N ARG A 18 -16.76 -0.73 4.81
CA ARG A 18 -17.96 -1.49 5.16
C ARG A 18 -19.20 -0.81 4.56
N PRO A 19 -20.26 -1.58 4.21
CA PRO A 19 -21.51 -0.99 3.71
C PRO A 19 -22.09 0.04 4.65
N ILE A 20 -22.71 1.07 4.12
CA ILE A 20 -23.27 2.19 4.91
C ILE A 20 -24.27 1.68 5.95
N HIS A 21 -25.13 0.74 5.59
CA HIS A 21 -26.17 0.22 6.49
C HIS A 21 -25.59 -0.56 7.68
N GLU A 22 -24.38 -1.08 7.58
CA GLU A 22 -23.71 -1.74 8.70
C GLU A 22 -22.96 -0.74 9.59
N ARG A 23 -22.27 0.21 8.98
CA ARG A 23 -21.41 1.14 9.75
C ARG A 23 -22.17 2.22 10.50
N ILE A 24 -23.45 2.44 10.18
CA ILE A 24 -24.31 3.37 10.96
C ILE A 24 -24.83 2.76 12.25
N THR A 25 -24.69 1.44 12.45
CA THR A 25 -25.19 0.73 13.63
C THR A 25 -24.18 0.65 14.76
N ASP A 26 -22.90 0.92 14.51
CA ASP A 26 -21.84 0.81 15.50
C ASP A 26 -20.76 1.88 15.29
N PHE A 27 -19.76 1.89 16.18
CA PHE A 27 -18.60 2.76 16.11
C PHE A 27 -17.32 2.00 15.76
N SER A 28 -17.46 0.81 15.17
CA SER A 28 -16.32 0.00 14.76
C SER A 28 -15.63 0.59 13.54
N GLN A 29 -14.44 0.08 13.26
CA GLN A 29 -13.63 0.54 12.13
C GLN A 29 -14.41 0.45 10.81
N VAL A 30 -14.38 1.52 10.03
CA VAL A 30 -15.08 1.64 8.75
C VAL A 30 -14.30 0.97 7.62
N GLU A 31 -12.98 1.11 7.64
CA GLU A 31 -12.09 0.57 6.61
C GLU A 31 -11.99 -0.95 6.72
N GLN A 32 -12.02 -1.61 5.57
CA GLN A 32 -11.75 -3.04 5.47
C GLN A 32 -10.28 -3.28 5.18
N THR A 33 -9.83 -4.52 5.35
CA THR A 33 -8.46 -4.93 5.01
C THR A 33 -8.51 -6.03 3.94
N LEU A 34 -7.51 -6.02 3.06
CA LEU A 34 -7.34 -7.11 2.10
C LEU A 34 -6.92 -8.39 2.81
N ASN A 35 -7.30 -9.54 2.25
CA ASN A 35 -6.79 -10.83 2.72
C ASN A 35 -5.30 -10.97 2.37
N SER A 36 -4.63 -11.97 2.94
CA SER A 36 -3.19 -12.16 2.75
C SER A 36 -2.79 -12.37 1.29
N HIS A 37 -3.61 -13.10 0.54
CA HIS A 37 -3.33 -13.37 -0.87
C HIS A 37 -3.40 -12.09 -1.71
N ASP A 38 -4.48 -11.33 -1.58
CA ASP A 38 -4.65 -10.08 -2.33
C ASP A 38 -3.63 -9.03 -1.94
N ARG A 39 -3.28 -8.98 -0.65
CA ARG A 39 -2.24 -8.07 -0.15
C ARG A 39 -0.88 -8.40 -0.77
N LYS A 40 -0.55 -9.68 -0.88
CA LYS A 40 0.67 -10.14 -1.53
C LYS A 40 0.68 -9.76 -3.02
N LEU A 41 -0.44 -9.95 -3.71
CA LEU A 41 -0.57 -9.56 -5.12
C LEU A 41 -0.40 -8.06 -5.31
N GLN A 42 -0.99 -7.24 -4.46
CA GLN A 42 -0.83 -5.79 -4.53
C GLN A 42 0.61 -5.37 -4.25
N ALA A 43 1.27 -6.00 -3.29
CA ALA A 43 2.69 -5.75 -3.01
C ALA A 43 3.59 -6.08 -4.21
N SER A 44 3.24 -7.10 -4.97
CA SER A 44 4.02 -7.49 -6.17
C SER A 44 4.02 -6.43 -7.26
N ARG A 45 3.08 -5.50 -7.24
CA ARG A 45 2.99 -4.42 -8.24
C ARG A 45 4.09 -3.37 -8.07
N CYS A 46 4.80 -3.37 -6.97
CA CYS A 46 5.92 -2.44 -6.77
C CYS A 46 7.01 -2.71 -7.80
N MET A 47 7.40 -1.66 -8.54
CA MET A 47 8.40 -1.77 -9.61
C MET A 47 9.84 -1.66 -9.11
N ASP A 48 10.03 -1.45 -7.82
CA ASP A 48 11.36 -1.26 -7.21
C ASP A 48 12.19 -0.24 -7.98
N CYS A 49 11.65 0.97 -8.09
CA CYS A 49 12.27 2.03 -8.90
C CYS A 49 13.64 2.43 -8.36
N GLY A 50 14.59 2.67 -9.26
CA GLY A 50 15.91 3.16 -8.89
C GLY A 50 15.87 4.54 -8.22
N VAL A 51 14.88 5.36 -8.59
CA VAL A 51 14.58 6.64 -7.93
C VAL A 51 13.15 6.54 -7.38
N PRO A 52 12.99 6.10 -6.12
CA PRO A 52 11.65 5.85 -5.56
C PRO A 52 11.00 7.14 -5.07
N PHE A 53 10.19 7.78 -5.91
CA PHE A 53 9.46 9.00 -5.54
C PHE A 53 8.54 8.79 -4.34
N CYS A 54 7.97 7.60 -4.17
CA CYS A 54 7.15 7.26 -3.01
C CYS A 54 7.93 7.43 -1.69
N HIS A 55 9.20 7.03 -1.67
CA HIS A 55 10.07 7.21 -0.51
C HIS A 55 10.26 8.69 -0.18
N TRP A 56 10.49 9.50 -1.19
CA TRP A 56 10.75 10.93 -1.00
C TRP A 56 9.48 11.73 -0.66
N ALA A 57 8.36 11.30 -1.21
CA ALA A 57 7.09 11.97 -0.98
C ALA A 57 6.56 11.74 0.44
N CYS A 58 6.97 10.65 1.08
CA CYS A 58 6.56 10.34 2.44
C CYS A 58 7.30 11.24 3.44
N PRO A 59 6.59 12.07 4.25
CA PRO A 59 7.24 12.90 5.26
C PRO A 59 8.06 12.12 6.28
N LEU A 60 7.71 10.85 6.51
CA LEU A 60 8.44 9.95 7.41
C LEU A 60 9.61 9.26 6.73
N GLY A 61 9.71 9.35 5.41
CA GLY A 61 10.74 8.64 4.64
C GLY A 61 10.57 7.13 4.66
N ASN A 62 9.33 6.65 4.64
CA ASN A 62 9.07 5.21 4.62
C ASN A 62 9.69 4.55 3.40
N LYS A 63 10.26 3.37 3.62
CA LYS A 63 10.98 2.61 2.60
C LYS A 63 10.02 1.69 1.85
N ASP A 64 9.16 2.28 1.02
CA ASP A 64 8.09 1.54 0.34
C ASP A 64 8.60 0.37 -0.50
N PRO A 65 9.63 0.51 -1.36
CA PRO A 65 10.10 -0.62 -2.15
C PRO A 65 10.56 -1.80 -1.30
N GLU A 66 11.28 -1.53 -0.21
CA GLU A 66 11.84 -2.57 0.64
C GLU A 66 10.76 -3.35 1.38
N PHE A 67 9.79 -2.68 2.01
CA PHE A 67 8.76 -3.42 2.71
C PHE A 67 7.77 -4.10 1.75
N GLN A 68 7.54 -3.55 0.57
CA GLN A 68 6.73 -4.21 -0.44
C GLN A 68 7.38 -5.51 -0.93
N ASP A 69 8.68 -5.51 -1.13
CA ASP A 69 9.41 -6.71 -1.54
C ASP A 69 9.35 -7.81 -0.48
N THR A 70 9.61 -7.45 0.78
CA THR A 70 9.53 -8.42 1.89
C THR A 70 8.12 -8.94 2.10
N LEU A 71 7.11 -8.10 1.92
CA LEU A 71 5.71 -8.50 1.98
C LEU A 71 5.35 -9.48 0.87
N TYR A 72 5.82 -9.23 -0.34
CA TYR A 72 5.61 -10.13 -1.48
C TYR A 72 6.23 -11.50 -1.25
N ARG A 73 7.40 -11.55 -0.62
CA ARG A 73 8.08 -12.81 -0.28
C ARG A 73 7.45 -13.56 0.90
N GLY A 74 6.44 -13.00 1.51
CA GLY A 74 5.77 -13.59 2.66
C GLY A 74 6.49 -13.39 3.99
N LYS A 75 7.49 -12.52 4.04
CA LYS A 75 8.26 -12.22 5.25
C LYS A 75 7.61 -11.06 6.02
N TRP A 76 6.47 -11.31 6.60
CA TRP A 76 5.64 -10.30 7.27
C TRP A 76 6.37 -9.58 8.41
N HIS A 77 7.12 -10.34 9.21
CA HIS A 77 7.84 -9.77 10.34
C HIS A 77 8.93 -8.80 9.89
N GLU A 78 9.70 -9.17 8.86
CA GLU A 78 10.72 -8.29 8.29
C GLU A 78 10.10 -7.05 7.66
N ALA A 79 8.99 -7.20 6.95
CA ALA A 79 8.25 -6.08 6.38
C ALA A 79 7.81 -5.10 7.48
N TYR A 80 7.30 -5.62 8.59
CA TYR A 80 6.92 -4.81 9.74
C TYR A 80 8.12 -4.08 10.34
N GLN A 81 9.24 -4.75 10.48
CA GLN A 81 10.46 -4.13 11.01
C GLN A 81 10.95 -2.98 10.13
N ILE A 82 10.93 -3.17 8.80
CA ILE A 82 11.32 -2.13 7.86
C ILE A 82 10.36 -0.94 7.97
N LEU A 83 9.07 -1.18 7.99
CA LEU A 83 8.06 -0.13 8.13
C LEU A 83 8.22 0.61 9.46
N ASN A 84 8.40 -0.12 10.55
CA ASN A 84 8.51 0.45 11.89
C ASN A 84 9.83 1.21 12.11
N SER A 85 10.83 1.00 11.27
CA SER A 85 12.11 1.72 11.37
C SER A 85 11.97 3.23 11.14
N THR A 86 10.96 3.63 10.37
CA THR A 86 10.69 5.04 10.03
C THR A 86 9.33 5.52 10.53
N ASN A 87 8.45 4.62 10.92
CA ASN A 87 7.08 4.93 11.31
C ASN A 87 6.72 4.17 12.59
N ASP A 88 6.58 4.90 13.68
CA ASP A 88 6.26 4.30 14.99
C ASP A 88 4.80 3.86 15.12
N PHE A 89 3.90 4.45 14.33
CA PHE A 89 2.46 4.21 14.43
C PHE A 89 1.85 3.90 13.05
N PRO A 90 2.28 2.83 12.38
CA PRO A 90 1.81 2.52 11.02
C PRO A 90 0.30 2.19 10.98
N GLU A 91 -0.25 1.71 12.07
CA GLU A 91 -1.68 1.40 12.17
C GLU A 91 -2.57 2.66 12.07
N PHE A 92 -2.07 3.81 12.51
CA PHE A 92 -2.79 5.08 12.37
C PHE A 92 -2.51 5.72 11.01
N THR A 93 -1.25 5.83 10.63
CA THR A 93 -0.87 6.49 9.39
C THR A 93 -1.38 5.77 8.15
N GLY A 94 -1.44 4.45 8.18
CA GLY A 94 -1.97 3.67 7.07
C GLY A 94 -3.46 3.87 6.82
N ARG A 95 -4.22 4.30 7.85
CA ARG A 95 -5.64 4.57 7.72
C ARG A 95 -5.98 5.99 7.29
N ILE A 96 -5.12 6.95 7.62
CA ILE A 96 -5.42 8.37 7.42
C ILE A 96 -4.54 9.03 6.37
N CYS A 97 -3.53 8.35 5.84
CA CYS A 97 -2.59 8.93 4.89
C CYS A 97 -3.31 9.33 3.59
N PRO A 98 -3.31 10.64 3.24
CA PRO A 98 -3.95 11.12 2.03
C PRO A 98 -3.04 11.04 0.80
N ALA A 99 -1.77 10.68 0.98
CA ALA A 99 -0.74 10.76 -0.04
C ALA A 99 -0.17 9.38 -0.41
N PRO A 100 -1.00 8.49 -0.94
CA PRO A 100 -0.49 7.21 -1.42
C PRO A 100 0.39 7.42 -2.66
N VAL A 101 1.04 6.36 -3.10
CA VAL A 101 1.87 6.31 -4.31
C VAL A 101 1.18 6.97 -5.51
N SER A 102 -0.15 6.98 -5.54
CA SER A 102 -0.94 7.59 -6.62
C SER A 102 -0.63 9.07 -6.89
N TYR A 103 -0.06 9.79 -5.93
CA TYR A 103 0.31 11.19 -6.14
C TYR A 103 1.75 11.40 -6.57
N THR A 104 2.57 10.36 -6.48
CA THR A 104 4.03 10.50 -6.62
C THR A 104 4.62 9.64 -7.71
N HIS A 105 3.97 8.55 -8.06
CA HIS A 105 4.47 7.61 -9.04
C HIS A 105 3.90 7.91 -10.42
N LEU A 106 4.74 7.87 -11.46
CA LEU A 106 4.32 8.18 -12.82
C LEU A 106 3.13 7.34 -13.28
N ARG A 107 3.12 6.06 -12.94
CA ARG A 107 2.03 5.16 -13.33
C ARG A 107 0.73 5.40 -12.57
N ALA A 108 0.81 6.04 -11.43
CA ALA A 108 -0.39 6.36 -10.67
C ALA A 108 -1.23 7.43 -11.36
N HIS A 109 -0.60 8.27 -12.16
CA HIS A 109 -1.32 9.26 -12.97
C HIS A 109 -2.17 8.60 -14.05
N GLU A 110 -1.70 7.50 -14.62
CA GLU A 110 -2.48 6.73 -15.60
C GLU A 110 -3.75 6.14 -14.97
N THR A 111 -3.63 5.57 -13.78
CA THR A 111 -4.79 5.03 -13.08
C THR A 111 -5.75 6.12 -12.61
N ARG A 112 -5.25 7.31 -12.33
CA ARG A 112 -6.07 8.44 -11.92
C ARG A 112 -6.87 9.03 -13.07
N SER A 113 -6.31 9.05 -14.27
CA SER A 113 -7.01 9.56 -15.46
C SER A 113 -8.16 8.66 -15.91
N ASN A 114 -8.22 7.44 -15.41
CA ASN A 114 -9.29 6.49 -15.69
C ASN A 114 -10.43 6.52 -14.64
N LEU A 115 -10.35 7.43 -13.70
CA LEU A 115 -11.40 7.72 -12.74
C LEU A 115 -12.26 8.87 -13.22
#